data_bb200f1edac5fa3f851d03a441b0978a
#
_entry.id   bb200f1edac5fa3f851d03a441b0978a
#
_cell.length_a   1.000
_cell.length_b   1.000
_cell.length_c   1.000
_cell.angle_alpha   90.00
_cell.angle_beta   90.00
_cell.angle_gamma   90.00
#
_symmetry.space_group_name_H-M   'P 1'
#
loop_
_entity.id
_entity.type
_entity.pdbx_description
1 polymer ?
#
loop_
_entity_poly.entity_id
_entity_poly.type
_entity_poly.pdbx_seq_one_letter_code
_entity_poly.pdbx_strand_id
1 'polypeptide(L)'
;VVVLIAGLGGSGSYWLPQLAALEPEYQVVCYDQRGTGNNRDTLPEGYSLAQMADELAIALAEVGIARYCVVGHALGALIGLQLALDRPDALTALVCVNGWLTLNAHTRRCFQIRERLLHSGGAQAWVEAQPLFLYPADWMAARAPRLEAEEALALAHF
;
A
#
# COMPACT_ATOMS: atom_id res chain seq x y z
N VAL A 1 -19.28 1.41 4.21
CA VAL A 1 -18.13 1.96 3.47
C VAL A 1 -16.97 0.97 3.55
N VAL A 2 -16.29 0.72 2.43
CA VAL A 2 -15.06 -0.07 2.35
C VAL A 2 -13.90 0.84 1.93
N VAL A 3 -12.87 0.90 2.75
CA VAL A 3 -11.65 1.69 2.51
C VAL A 3 -10.54 0.74 2.06
N LEU A 4 -9.97 0.98 0.89
CA LEU A 4 -8.95 0.15 0.28
C LEU A 4 -7.58 0.85 0.41
N ILE A 5 -6.63 0.19 1.10
CA ILE A 5 -5.31 0.75 1.38
C ILE A 5 -4.24 -0.15 0.75
N ALA A 6 -3.48 0.41 -0.18
CA ALA A 6 -2.40 -0.30 -0.88
C ALA A 6 -1.17 -0.54 0.02
N GLY A 7 -0.23 -1.33 -0.47
CA GLY A 7 1.06 -1.56 0.15
C GLY A 7 2.04 -0.39 -0.03
N LEU A 8 3.28 -0.58 0.39
CA LEU A 8 4.34 0.43 0.31
C LEU A 8 4.57 0.89 -1.14
N GLY A 9 4.48 2.19 -1.37
CA GLY A 9 4.62 2.81 -2.69
C GLY A 9 3.41 2.63 -3.62
N GLY A 10 2.39 1.88 -3.21
CA GLY A 10 1.16 1.69 -3.98
C GLY A 10 0.15 2.82 -3.73
N SER A 11 -0.56 3.21 -4.77
CA SER A 11 -1.68 4.15 -4.71
C SER A 11 -3.03 3.42 -4.73
N GLY A 12 -4.12 4.17 -4.65
CA GLY A 12 -5.48 3.66 -4.79
C GLY A 12 -5.72 2.90 -6.10
N SER A 13 -4.96 3.21 -7.15
CA SER A 13 -5.04 2.50 -8.45
C SER A 13 -4.69 1.00 -8.37
N TYR A 14 -3.96 0.57 -7.34
CA TYR A 14 -3.71 -0.85 -7.07
C TYR A 14 -5.01 -1.66 -6.97
N TRP A 15 -6.09 -1.04 -6.52
CA TRP A 15 -7.37 -1.70 -6.27
C TRP A 15 -8.35 -1.64 -7.45
N LEU A 16 -8.00 -1.02 -8.57
CA LEU A 16 -8.88 -0.92 -9.73
C LEU A 16 -9.49 -2.26 -10.19
N PRO A 17 -8.73 -3.39 -10.19
CA PRO A 17 -9.31 -4.68 -10.59
C PRO A 17 -10.41 -5.20 -9.66
N GLN A 18 -10.48 -4.73 -8.40
CA GLN A 18 -11.45 -5.17 -7.41
C GLN A 18 -12.71 -4.29 -7.38
N LEU A 19 -12.68 -3.09 -7.95
CA LEU A 19 -13.78 -2.12 -7.88
C LEU A 19 -15.07 -2.66 -8.49
N ALA A 20 -14.99 -3.29 -9.65
CA ALA A 20 -16.17 -3.85 -10.34
C ALA A 20 -16.94 -4.88 -9.48
N ALA A 21 -16.26 -5.57 -8.56
CA ALA A 21 -16.88 -6.52 -7.66
C ALA A 21 -17.43 -5.87 -6.36
N LEU A 22 -16.84 -4.74 -5.95
CA LEU A 22 -17.18 -4.11 -4.66
C LEU A 22 -18.21 -2.98 -4.79
N GLU A 23 -18.11 -2.16 -5.83
CA GLU A 23 -18.98 -0.98 -6.00
C GLU A 23 -20.47 -1.26 -6.11
N PRO A 24 -20.95 -2.41 -6.64
CA PRO A 24 -22.38 -2.71 -6.65
C PRO A 24 -23.00 -2.85 -5.25
N GLU A 25 -22.20 -3.25 -4.24
CA GLU A 25 -22.67 -3.56 -2.89
C GLU A 25 -22.21 -2.53 -1.84
N TYR A 26 -21.11 -1.79 -2.12
CA TYR A 26 -20.46 -0.93 -1.15
C TYR A 26 -20.13 0.45 -1.71
N GLN A 27 -20.17 1.45 -0.84
CA GLN A 27 -19.43 2.68 -1.09
C GLN A 27 -17.94 2.38 -0.89
N VAL A 28 -17.12 2.52 -1.95
CA VAL A 28 -15.70 2.21 -1.93
C VAL A 28 -14.87 3.49 -1.91
N VAL A 29 -13.87 3.53 -1.04
CA VAL A 29 -12.88 4.60 -0.95
C VAL A 29 -11.51 4.01 -1.27
N CYS A 30 -10.89 4.46 -2.35
CA CYS A 30 -9.48 4.21 -2.65
C CYS A 30 -8.65 5.36 -2.10
N TYR A 31 -7.68 5.06 -1.25
CA TYR A 31 -6.88 6.05 -0.55
C TYR A 31 -5.46 6.11 -1.11
N ASP A 32 -5.04 7.29 -1.52
CA ASP A 32 -3.64 7.57 -1.87
C ASP A 32 -2.90 8.04 -0.61
N GLN A 33 -1.99 7.19 -0.12
CA GLN A 33 -1.13 7.54 1.01
C GLN A 33 -0.23 8.71 0.62
N ARG A 34 0.26 9.45 1.63
CA ARG A 34 1.22 10.54 1.42
C ARG A 34 2.42 10.08 0.59
N GLY A 35 2.77 10.85 -0.44
CA GLY A 35 3.84 10.54 -1.38
C GLY A 35 3.46 9.49 -2.44
N THR A 36 2.17 9.13 -2.60
CA THR A 36 1.73 8.16 -3.62
C THR A 36 0.57 8.69 -4.46
N GLY A 37 0.42 8.17 -5.65
CA GLY A 37 -0.71 8.51 -6.54
C GLY A 37 -0.86 10.00 -6.77
N ASN A 38 -2.01 10.55 -6.42
CA ASN A 38 -2.32 11.98 -6.51
C ASN A 38 -1.89 12.78 -5.26
N ASN A 39 -1.56 12.10 -4.16
CA ASN A 39 -1.07 12.74 -2.94
C ASN A 39 0.45 12.91 -3.01
N ARG A 40 0.91 14.04 -3.55
CA ARG A 40 2.33 14.35 -3.79
C ARG A 40 3.03 15.00 -2.59
N ASP A 41 2.38 15.07 -1.45
CA ASP A 41 2.96 15.64 -0.24
C ASP A 41 4.22 14.88 0.19
N THR A 42 5.24 15.61 0.59
CA THR A 42 6.49 15.03 1.09
C THR A 42 6.27 14.31 2.43
N LEU A 43 6.97 13.21 2.61
CA LEU A 43 6.98 12.48 3.87
C LEU A 43 7.72 13.29 4.95
N PRO A 44 7.13 13.51 6.13
CA PRO A 44 7.84 14.14 7.23
C PRO A 44 8.92 13.18 7.79
N GLU A 45 9.93 13.74 8.43
CA GLU A 45 10.93 12.95 9.12
C GLU A 45 10.27 12.10 10.22
N GLY A 46 10.63 10.82 10.30
CA GLY A 46 10.06 9.91 11.28
C GLY A 46 8.60 9.51 11.03
N TYR A 47 8.11 9.63 9.79
CA TYR A 47 6.74 9.26 9.43
C TYR A 47 6.39 7.85 9.86
N SER A 48 5.39 7.71 10.71
CA SER A 48 5.05 6.48 11.42
C SER A 48 3.69 5.89 11.02
N LEU A 49 3.45 4.63 11.36
CA LEU A 49 2.14 3.99 11.16
C LEU A 49 1.02 4.73 11.88
N ALA A 50 1.28 5.28 13.07
CA ALA A 50 0.28 6.06 13.80
C ALA A 50 -0.11 7.34 13.04
N GLN A 51 0.88 8.04 12.46
CA GLN A 51 0.61 9.22 11.63
C GLN A 51 -0.15 8.85 10.34
N MET A 52 0.20 7.74 9.67
CA MET A 52 -0.53 7.23 8.50
C MET A 52 -2.00 6.92 8.84
N ALA A 53 -2.24 6.27 9.97
CA ALA A 53 -3.58 5.93 10.44
C ALA A 53 -4.39 7.19 10.80
N ASP A 54 -3.76 8.16 11.46
CA ASP A 54 -4.39 9.43 11.80
C ASP A 54 -4.77 10.25 10.56
N GLU A 55 -3.86 10.39 9.58
CA GLU A 55 -4.15 11.09 8.32
C GLU A 55 -5.33 10.47 7.58
N LEU A 56 -5.38 9.14 7.49
CA LEU A 56 -6.53 8.46 6.89
C LEU A 56 -7.82 8.71 7.66
N ALA A 57 -7.78 8.61 8.98
CA ALA A 57 -8.97 8.83 9.81
C ALA A 57 -9.48 10.27 9.70
N ILE A 58 -8.59 11.27 9.63
CA ILE A 58 -8.93 12.67 9.41
C ILE A 58 -9.59 12.84 8.04
N ALA A 59 -8.98 12.32 6.98
CA ALA A 59 -9.51 12.41 5.61
C ALA A 59 -10.91 11.78 5.50
N LEU A 60 -11.14 10.63 6.14
CA LEU A 60 -12.46 9.98 6.17
C LEU A 60 -13.49 10.83 6.93
N ALA A 61 -13.09 11.44 8.05
CA ALA A 61 -13.97 12.31 8.83
C ALA A 61 -14.36 13.58 8.06
N GLU A 62 -13.42 14.18 7.31
CA GLU A 62 -13.68 15.36 6.48
C GLU A 62 -14.74 15.12 5.39
N VAL A 63 -14.84 13.89 4.88
CA VAL A 63 -15.88 13.49 3.92
C VAL A 63 -17.10 12.84 4.59
N GLY A 64 -17.21 12.93 5.92
CA GLY A 64 -18.38 12.47 6.68
C GLY A 64 -18.44 10.96 6.91
N ILE A 65 -17.35 10.23 6.71
CA ILE A 65 -17.28 8.77 6.93
C ILE A 65 -16.81 8.49 8.35
N ALA A 66 -17.74 8.18 9.25
CA ALA A 66 -17.45 7.92 10.66
C ALA A 66 -17.21 6.42 10.96
N ARG A 67 -17.76 5.52 10.14
CA ARG A 67 -17.63 4.06 10.32
C ARG A 67 -17.32 3.37 8.99
N TYR A 68 -16.34 2.49 8.98
CA TYR A 68 -15.84 1.86 7.77
C TYR A 68 -15.21 0.49 8.02
N CYS A 69 -15.18 -0.33 6.98
CA CYS A 69 -14.35 -1.53 6.89
C CYS A 69 -13.04 -1.15 6.17
N VAL A 70 -11.92 -1.72 6.60
CA VAL A 70 -10.63 -1.57 5.91
C VAL A 70 -10.25 -2.88 5.24
N VAL A 71 -9.85 -2.81 3.98
CA VAL A 71 -9.13 -3.87 3.26
C VAL A 71 -7.73 -3.34 2.96
N GLY A 72 -6.74 -3.82 3.70
CA GLY A 72 -5.36 -3.34 3.60
C GLY A 72 -4.42 -4.41 3.05
N HIS A 73 -3.60 -4.04 2.08
CA HIS A 73 -2.53 -4.89 1.55
C HIS A 73 -1.18 -4.50 2.12
N ALA A 74 -0.40 -5.45 2.62
CA ALA A 74 0.95 -5.25 3.14
C ALA A 74 1.01 -4.07 4.16
N LEU A 75 1.64 -2.93 3.82
CA LEU A 75 1.65 -1.73 4.66
C LEU A 75 0.23 -1.24 4.98
N GLY A 76 -0.69 -1.31 4.02
CA GLY A 76 -2.10 -0.95 4.23
C GLY A 76 -2.79 -1.79 5.29
N ALA A 77 -2.41 -3.08 5.42
CA ALA A 77 -2.87 -3.93 6.51
C ALA A 77 -2.34 -3.47 7.88
N LEU A 78 -1.09 -3.00 7.95
CA LEU A 78 -0.51 -2.46 9.18
C LEU A 78 -1.19 -1.15 9.60
N ILE A 79 -1.52 -0.29 8.63
CA ILE A 79 -2.31 0.94 8.88
C ILE A 79 -3.70 0.55 9.42
N GLY A 80 -4.35 -0.45 8.83
CA GLY A 80 -5.63 -0.98 9.33
C GLY A 80 -5.55 -1.53 10.75
N LEU A 81 -4.47 -2.22 11.09
CA LEU A 81 -4.22 -2.70 12.46
C LEU A 81 -4.01 -1.53 13.44
N GLN A 82 -3.29 -0.49 13.02
CA GLN A 82 -3.12 0.72 13.84
C GLN A 82 -4.47 1.42 14.08
N LEU A 83 -5.31 1.55 13.03
CA LEU A 83 -6.68 2.08 13.18
C LEU A 83 -7.52 1.25 14.13
N ALA A 84 -7.38 -0.09 14.13
CA ALA A 84 -8.09 -0.95 15.06
C ALA A 84 -7.70 -0.73 16.52
N LEU A 85 -6.46 -0.33 16.77
CA LEU A 85 -5.98 0.03 18.11
C LEU A 85 -6.44 1.42 18.55
N ASP A 86 -6.32 2.41 17.65
CA ASP A 86 -6.52 3.80 17.97
C ASP A 86 -8.00 4.23 17.90
N ARG A 87 -8.80 3.58 17.04
CA ARG A 87 -10.19 3.96 16.70
C ARG A 87 -11.11 2.74 16.57
N PRO A 88 -11.19 1.86 17.60
CA PRO A 88 -11.94 0.62 17.52
C PRO A 88 -13.42 0.82 17.18
N ASP A 89 -14.04 1.93 17.61
CA ASP A 89 -15.46 2.22 17.38
C ASP A 89 -15.76 2.63 15.92
N ALA A 90 -14.77 3.15 15.20
CA ALA A 90 -14.90 3.54 13.80
C ALA A 90 -14.73 2.35 12.83
N LEU A 91 -13.93 1.35 13.23
CA LEU A 91 -13.60 0.22 12.39
C LEU A 91 -14.63 -0.91 12.55
N THR A 92 -15.44 -1.16 11.51
CA THR A 92 -16.45 -2.22 11.52
C THR A 92 -15.90 -3.61 11.21
N ALA A 93 -14.85 -3.66 10.39
CA ALA A 93 -14.12 -4.88 10.04
C ALA A 93 -12.74 -4.53 9.47
N LEU A 94 -11.82 -5.48 9.52
CA LEU A 94 -10.49 -5.37 8.95
C LEU A 94 -10.14 -6.65 8.19
N VAL A 95 -9.79 -6.49 6.91
CA VAL A 95 -9.24 -7.56 6.06
C VAL A 95 -7.76 -7.26 5.81
N CYS A 96 -6.89 -8.12 6.32
CA CYS A 96 -5.45 -8.02 6.12
C CYS A 96 -5.02 -8.96 4.99
N VAL A 97 -4.55 -8.38 3.89
CA VAL A 97 -3.99 -9.12 2.76
C VAL A 97 -2.46 -9.01 2.83
N ASN A 98 -1.77 -10.13 3.01
CA ASN A 98 -0.30 -10.19 3.15
C ASN A 98 0.26 -9.23 4.23
N GLY A 99 -0.52 -8.98 5.29
CA GLY A 99 -0.08 -8.20 6.45
C GLY A 99 0.79 -9.06 7.39
N TRP A 100 1.57 -8.40 8.22
CA TRP A 100 2.40 -9.07 9.25
C TRP A 100 2.42 -8.24 10.54
N LEU A 101 2.49 -8.92 11.69
CA LEU A 101 2.65 -8.26 12.99
C LEU A 101 4.13 -8.13 13.39
N THR A 102 4.96 -9.06 12.90
CA THR A 102 6.40 -9.06 13.19
C THR A 102 7.17 -9.42 11.93
N LEU A 103 8.30 -8.75 11.74
CA LEU A 103 9.22 -9.07 10.65
C LEU A 103 10.00 -10.34 10.99
N ASN A 104 9.81 -11.40 10.22
CA ASN A 104 10.71 -12.55 10.28
C ASN A 104 12.06 -12.22 9.62
N ALA A 105 13.05 -13.15 9.76
CA ALA A 105 14.40 -12.93 9.25
C ALA A 105 14.45 -12.74 7.71
N HIS A 106 13.59 -13.45 6.96
CA HIS A 106 13.51 -13.34 5.52
C HIS A 106 12.97 -11.96 5.11
N THR A 107 11.81 -11.56 5.64
CA THR A 107 11.17 -10.27 5.31
C THR A 107 12.08 -9.10 5.68
N ARG A 108 12.72 -9.15 6.85
CA ARG A 108 13.71 -8.14 7.27
C ARG A 108 14.85 -8.03 6.25
N ARG A 109 15.40 -9.16 5.78
CA ARG A 109 16.46 -9.17 4.78
C ARG A 109 16.01 -8.60 3.44
N CYS A 110 14.80 -8.93 3.00
CA CYS A 110 14.23 -8.36 1.78
C CYS A 110 14.18 -6.81 1.85
N PHE A 111 13.66 -6.24 2.94
CA PHE A 111 13.63 -4.79 3.12
C PHE A 111 15.02 -4.17 3.17
N GLN A 112 15.96 -4.78 3.90
CA GLN A 112 17.34 -4.29 3.94
C GLN A 112 18.03 -4.26 2.57
N ILE A 113 17.80 -5.29 1.74
CA ILE A 113 18.35 -5.33 0.38
C ILE A 113 17.68 -4.27 -0.51
N ARG A 114 16.36 -4.15 -0.45
CA ARG A 114 15.62 -3.14 -1.22
C ARG A 114 16.08 -1.72 -0.87
N GLU A 115 16.26 -1.41 0.40
CA GLU A 115 16.79 -0.14 0.88
C GLU A 115 18.21 0.13 0.33
N ARG A 116 19.09 -0.89 0.37
CA ARG A 116 20.45 -0.77 -0.20
C ARG A 116 20.42 -0.52 -1.71
N LEU A 117 19.55 -1.20 -2.44
CA LEU A 117 19.39 -0.98 -3.88
C LEU A 117 18.96 0.46 -4.17
N LEU A 118 18.02 0.99 -3.41
CA LEU A 118 17.59 2.38 -3.52
C LEU A 118 18.76 3.36 -3.29
N HIS A 119 19.55 3.15 -2.24
CA HIS A 119 20.68 4.03 -1.92
C HIS A 119 21.84 3.91 -2.90
N SER A 120 22.11 2.73 -3.46
CA SER A 120 23.29 2.50 -4.32
C SER A 120 23.00 2.65 -5.81
N GLY A 121 21.79 2.35 -6.27
CA GLY A 121 21.38 2.35 -7.67
C GLY A 121 20.17 3.23 -7.97
N GLY A 122 19.67 3.95 -6.97
CA GLY A 122 18.54 4.87 -7.12
C GLY A 122 17.22 4.19 -7.45
N ALA A 123 16.29 4.99 -7.99
CA ALA A 123 14.95 4.57 -8.35
C ALA A 123 14.95 3.38 -9.31
N GLN A 124 15.82 3.37 -10.30
CA GLN A 124 15.90 2.31 -11.30
C GLN A 124 16.19 0.95 -10.64
N ALA A 125 17.27 0.84 -9.86
CA ALA A 125 17.61 -0.42 -9.18
C ALA A 125 16.52 -0.87 -8.21
N TRP A 126 15.85 0.08 -7.55
CA TRP A 126 14.72 -0.21 -6.68
C TRP A 126 13.56 -0.81 -7.47
N VAL A 127 13.11 -0.16 -8.55
CA VAL A 127 11.93 -0.58 -9.33
C VAL A 127 12.18 -1.92 -10.01
N GLU A 128 13.31 -2.09 -10.69
CA GLU A 128 13.68 -3.33 -11.40
C GLU A 128 13.79 -4.54 -10.46
N ALA A 129 14.14 -4.33 -9.19
CA ALA A 129 14.25 -5.41 -8.22
C ALA A 129 12.90 -5.79 -7.58
N GLN A 130 11.86 -4.94 -7.63
CA GLN A 130 10.59 -5.22 -6.94
C GLN A 130 9.96 -6.57 -7.34
N PRO A 131 9.86 -6.93 -8.63
CA PRO A 131 9.25 -8.18 -9.04
C PRO A 131 9.90 -9.41 -8.41
N LEU A 132 11.22 -9.37 -8.18
CA LEU A 132 11.97 -10.49 -7.57
C LEU A 132 11.54 -10.79 -6.13
N PHE A 133 11.03 -9.78 -5.41
CA PHE A 133 10.55 -9.92 -4.03
C PHE A 133 9.05 -10.22 -3.95
N LEU A 134 8.29 -9.96 -5.03
CA LEU A 134 6.84 -9.98 -5.02
C LEU A 134 6.23 -11.16 -5.76
N TYR A 135 6.92 -11.69 -6.78
CA TYR A 135 6.34 -12.68 -7.69
C TYR A 135 7.19 -13.93 -7.83
N PRO A 136 6.57 -15.11 -8.04
CA PRO A 136 7.27 -16.33 -8.41
C PRO A 136 7.93 -16.22 -9.79
N ALA A 137 9.06 -16.93 -9.99
CA ALA A 137 9.83 -16.89 -11.23
C ALA A 137 9.01 -17.22 -12.49
N ASP A 138 8.20 -18.28 -12.43
CA ASP A 138 7.36 -18.70 -13.56
C ASP A 138 6.30 -17.66 -13.91
N TRP A 139 5.74 -16.99 -12.90
CA TRP A 139 4.77 -15.91 -13.11
C TRP A 139 5.42 -14.71 -13.81
N MET A 140 6.64 -14.35 -13.40
CA MET A 140 7.43 -13.28 -14.02
C MET A 140 7.78 -13.61 -15.47
N ALA A 141 8.29 -14.82 -15.72
CA ALA A 141 8.66 -15.26 -17.07
C ALA A 141 7.47 -15.22 -18.04
N ALA A 142 6.28 -15.62 -17.59
CA ALA A 142 5.07 -15.59 -18.40
C ALA A 142 4.53 -14.17 -18.69
N ARG A 143 5.01 -13.14 -17.98
CA ARG A 143 4.49 -11.76 -18.03
C ARG A 143 5.58 -10.70 -18.22
N ALA A 144 6.75 -11.08 -18.70
CA ALA A 144 7.90 -10.18 -18.84
C ALA A 144 7.56 -8.85 -19.57
N PRO A 145 6.88 -8.83 -20.73
CA PRO A 145 6.55 -7.57 -21.39
C PRO A 145 5.62 -6.66 -20.57
N ARG A 146 4.74 -7.25 -19.77
CA ARG A 146 3.87 -6.48 -18.86
C ARG A 146 4.66 -5.89 -17.71
N LEU A 147 5.58 -6.65 -17.11
CA LEU A 147 6.45 -6.18 -16.04
C LEU A 147 7.32 -5.01 -16.50
N GLU A 148 7.94 -5.12 -17.68
CA GLU A 148 8.73 -4.04 -18.28
C GLU A 148 7.92 -2.74 -18.45
N ALA A 149 6.66 -2.86 -18.90
CA ALA A 149 5.77 -1.71 -19.03
C ALA A 149 5.38 -1.10 -17.67
N GLU A 150 5.10 -1.93 -16.66
CA GLU A 150 4.79 -1.50 -15.28
C GLU A 150 6.02 -0.84 -14.62
N GLU A 151 7.22 -1.36 -14.83
CA GLU A 151 8.48 -0.77 -14.37
C GLU A 151 8.75 0.59 -14.99
N ALA A 152 8.58 0.73 -16.30
CA ALA A 152 8.73 2.00 -16.99
C ALA A 152 7.74 3.05 -16.48
N LEU A 153 6.49 2.65 -16.22
CA LEU A 153 5.48 3.53 -15.64
C LEU A 153 5.83 3.92 -14.19
N ALA A 154 6.31 2.97 -13.39
CA ALA A 154 6.72 3.23 -12.02
C ALA A 154 7.90 4.21 -11.96
N LEU A 155 8.90 4.06 -12.84
CA LEU A 155 10.05 4.96 -12.95
C LEU A 155 9.64 6.39 -13.35
N ALA A 156 8.64 6.54 -14.21
CA ALA A 156 8.14 7.85 -14.61
C ALA A 156 7.44 8.62 -13.47
N HIS A 157 7.05 7.93 -12.40
CA HIS A 157 6.32 8.48 -11.27
C HIS A 157 7.10 8.41 -9.94
N PHE A 158 8.34 7.95 -9.97
CA PHE A 158 9.21 7.84 -8.79
C PHE A 158 9.76 9.26 -8.38
#